data_c76c296157bdbc167daa51fdaf1ae650
#
_entry.id   c76c296157bdbc167daa51fdaf1ae650
#
_cell.length_a   1.000
_cell.length_b   1.000
_cell.length_c   1.000
_cell.angle_alpha   90.00
_cell.angle_beta   90.00
_cell.angle_gamma   90.00
#
_symmetry.space_group_name_H-M   'P 1'
#
loop_
_entity.id
_entity.type
_entity.pdbx_description
1 polymer ?
#
loop_
_entity_poly.entity_id
_entity_poly.type
_entity_poly.pdbx_seq_one_letter_code
_entity_poly.pdbx_strand_id
1 'polypeptide(L)'
;MVVTLSKVDLNLTAIKSLIPVRDKDAYKNLFGHVLIIGGNHAMGGATQMATMATVNSGAGLTTIATDSANLPAIHTVLPEAMIMDWTDVSAIQQMIEKVEVLLVGPGFGMDNLDLWQLIKTTIASSKHSLRIILDADALNLLAADLAEEDKTIQELLSPDNQHEIILTPHQGEWRRLSAGKVPADDQASIQNWVDQAGAILILKGSSTEIYVPNELVIYRNPGGNPGMATGGMGDTLAGMIAGLAGQLNKTVDAVKLGVFLHSYIGDQLYEDHYVVLPSQISKRIPYTMKEISKKEL
;
A
#
# COMPACT_ATOMS: atom_id res chain seq x y z
N MET A 1 1.65 13.36 -31.50
CA MET A 1 2.29 12.02 -31.53
C MET A 1 1.44 11.12 -30.63
N VAL A 2 1.01 9.97 -31.12
CA VAL A 2 0.34 8.98 -30.28
C VAL A 2 1.44 8.36 -29.40
N VAL A 3 1.41 8.61 -28.11
CA VAL A 3 2.32 8.00 -27.15
C VAL A 3 1.95 6.52 -27.06
N THR A 4 2.84 5.64 -27.47
CA THR A 4 2.59 4.19 -27.38
C THR A 4 3.09 3.69 -26.05
N LEU A 5 2.15 3.26 -25.20
CA LEU A 5 2.45 2.57 -23.94
C LEU A 5 2.85 1.11 -24.23
N SER A 6 3.92 0.65 -23.63
CA SER A 6 4.32 -0.76 -23.64
C SER A 6 3.82 -1.47 -22.38
N LYS A 7 3.52 -2.78 -22.50
CA LYS A 7 3.15 -3.61 -21.34
C LYS A 7 4.25 -4.61 -21.04
N VAL A 8 4.58 -4.73 -19.75
CA VAL A 8 5.56 -5.70 -19.25
C VAL A 8 4.90 -6.53 -18.15
N ASP A 9 4.80 -7.84 -18.39
CA ASP A 9 4.29 -8.75 -17.37
C ASP A 9 5.34 -9.00 -16.29
N LEU A 10 4.91 -8.84 -15.03
CA LEU A 10 5.72 -9.23 -13.89
C LEU A 10 5.91 -10.74 -13.89
N ASN A 11 7.13 -11.19 -13.66
CA ASN A 11 7.48 -12.60 -13.62
C ASN A 11 8.53 -12.88 -12.53
N LEU A 12 8.67 -14.14 -12.19
CA LEU A 12 9.53 -14.57 -11.09
C LEU A 12 11.00 -14.14 -11.27
N THR A 13 11.52 -14.18 -12.51
CA THR A 13 12.92 -13.80 -12.80
C THR A 13 13.17 -12.32 -12.51
N ALA A 14 12.28 -11.45 -12.97
CA ALA A 14 12.39 -10.00 -12.71
C ALA A 14 12.24 -9.68 -11.20
N ILE A 15 11.32 -10.35 -10.52
CA ILE A 15 11.00 -10.10 -9.11
C ILE A 15 12.09 -10.62 -8.17
N LYS A 16 12.75 -11.72 -8.51
CA LYS A 16 13.84 -12.28 -7.69
C LYS A 16 14.92 -11.25 -7.36
N SER A 17 15.30 -10.44 -8.34
CA SER A 17 16.34 -9.41 -8.18
C SER A 17 15.91 -8.26 -7.23
N LEU A 18 14.62 -8.13 -6.96
CA LEU A 18 14.06 -7.09 -6.09
C LEU A 18 13.97 -7.53 -4.62
N ILE A 19 14.14 -8.81 -4.31
CA ILE A 19 14.04 -9.29 -2.93
C ILE A 19 15.19 -8.70 -2.11
N PRO A 20 14.91 -7.97 -1.01
CA PRO A 20 15.93 -7.37 -0.18
C PRO A 20 16.87 -8.42 0.40
N VAL A 21 18.17 -8.18 0.29
CA VAL A 21 19.20 -8.98 0.96
C VAL A 21 19.50 -8.34 2.31
N ARG A 22 19.47 -9.14 3.37
CA ARG A 22 19.78 -8.70 4.73
C ARG A 22 21.19 -9.14 5.09
N ASP A 23 22.05 -8.16 5.32
CA ASP A 23 23.43 -8.42 5.77
C ASP A 23 23.45 -8.96 7.20
N LYS A 24 24.54 -9.65 7.54
CA LYS A 24 24.69 -10.28 8.86
C LYS A 24 24.64 -9.27 10.00
N ASP A 25 25.16 -8.07 9.77
CA ASP A 25 25.23 -7.00 10.76
C ASP A 25 24.08 -5.98 10.65
N ALA A 26 23.04 -6.33 9.88
CA ALA A 26 21.88 -5.46 9.70
C ALA A 26 21.05 -5.35 10.99
N TYR A 27 20.50 -4.17 11.24
CA TYR A 27 19.63 -3.85 12.38
C TYR A 27 18.32 -3.20 11.93
N LYS A 28 17.32 -3.20 12.81
CA LYS A 28 15.94 -2.85 12.48
C LYS A 28 15.75 -1.52 11.72
N ASN A 29 16.52 -0.48 12.05
CA ASN A 29 16.35 0.84 11.44
C ASN A 29 16.76 0.88 9.95
N LEU A 30 17.49 -0.13 9.45
CA LEU A 30 17.81 -0.24 8.01
C LEU A 30 16.66 -0.73 7.14
N PHE A 31 15.57 -1.19 7.76
CA PHE A 31 14.43 -1.78 7.08
C PHE A 31 13.16 -0.92 7.19
N GLY A 32 13.34 0.35 7.56
CA GLY A 32 12.31 1.36 7.64
C GLY A 32 11.33 1.20 8.81
N HIS A 33 10.72 2.29 9.17
CA HIS A 33 9.62 2.36 10.11
C HIS A 33 8.33 2.70 9.35
N VAL A 34 7.32 1.86 9.49
CA VAL A 34 6.01 2.02 8.86
C VAL A 34 4.99 2.46 9.91
N LEU A 35 4.27 3.55 9.64
CA LEU A 35 3.07 3.93 10.37
C LEU A 35 1.84 3.52 9.56
N ILE A 36 0.91 2.82 10.20
CA ILE A 36 -0.38 2.45 9.62
C ILE A 36 -1.47 3.19 10.39
N ILE A 37 -2.30 3.96 9.69
CA ILE A 37 -3.43 4.68 10.32
C ILE A 37 -4.74 4.12 9.75
N GLY A 38 -5.52 3.46 10.62
CA GLY A 38 -6.77 2.85 10.23
C GLY A 38 -7.41 2.03 11.34
N GLY A 39 -8.46 1.30 11.01
CA GLY A 39 -9.17 0.45 11.96
C GLY A 39 -10.04 1.22 12.93
N ASN A 40 -11.22 1.67 12.49
CA ASN A 40 -12.24 2.15 13.41
C ASN A 40 -12.76 0.99 14.28
N HIS A 41 -13.60 1.30 15.27
CA HIS A 41 -14.13 0.31 16.24
C HIS A 41 -14.82 -0.89 15.59
N ALA A 42 -15.36 -0.75 14.37
CA ALA A 42 -16.06 -1.82 13.66
C ALA A 42 -15.16 -2.57 12.66
N MET A 43 -14.07 -1.94 12.20
CA MET A 43 -13.21 -2.45 11.12
C MET A 43 -11.75 -2.63 11.56
N GLY A 44 -11.49 -2.93 12.83
CA GLY A 44 -10.15 -3.19 13.35
C GLY A 44 -9.42 -4.35 12.65
N GLY A 45 -10.17 -5.30 12.08
CA GLY A 45 -9.59 -6.41 11.30
C GLY A 45 -8.85 -5.96 10.04
N ALA A 46 -9.28 -4.89 9.37
CA ALA A 46 -8.63 -4.38 8.17
C ALA A 46 -7.20 -3.89 8.48
N THR A 47 -7.06 -3.02 9.48
CA THR A 47 -5.73 -2.53 9.90
C THR A 47 -4.85 -3.64 10.48
N GLN A 48 -5.46 -4.64 11.15
CA GLN A 48 -4.73 -5.82 11.64
C GLN A 48 -4.15 -6.65 10.50
N MET A 49 -4.91 -6.89 9.42
CA MET A 49 -4.44 -7.63 8.24
C MET A 49 -3.34 -6.86 7.51
N ALA A 50 -3.49 -5.54 7.33
CA ALA A 50 -2.45 -4.68 6.76
C ALA A 50 -1.17 -4.75 7.59
N THR A 51 -1.28 -4.65 8.92
CA THR A 51 -0.11 -4.68 9.81
C THR A 51 0.58 -6.03 9.82
N MET A 52 -0.16 -7.13 9.85
CA MET A 52 0.40 -8.47 9.75
C MET A 52 1.20 -8.64 8.46
N ALA A 53 0.68 -8.16 7.35
CA ALA A 53 1.37 -8.19 6.07
C ALA A 53 2.64 -7.32 6.08
N THR A 54 2.59 -6.12 6.67
CA THR A 54 3.73 -5.21 6.81
C THR A 54 4.88 -5.85 7.59
N VAL A 55 4.59 -6.39 8.77
CA VAL A 55 5.59 -7.08 9.63
C VAL A 55 6.20 -8.28 8.90
N ASN A 56 5.35 -9.13 8.30
CA ASN A 56 5.81 -10.33 7.60
C ASN A 56 6.57 -10.01 6.28
N SER A 57 6.35 -8.84 5.70
CA SER A 57 7.13 -8.37 4.54
C SER A 57 8.51 -7.84 4.94
N GLY A 58 8.74 -7.68 6.25
CA GLY A 58 10.06 -7.40 6.78
C GLY A 58 10.33 -5.93 7.13
N ALA A 59 9.32 -5.11 7.36
CA ALA A 59 9.52 -3.79 7.95
C ALA A 59 10.34 -3.89 9.24
N GLY A 60 11.27 -2.97 9.45
CA GLY A 60 12.12 -2.98 10.64
C GLY A 60 11.39 -2.58 11.91
N LEU A 61 10.46 -1.64 11.79
CA LEU A 61 9.54 -1.20 12.83
C LEU A 61 8.15 -0.97 12.22
N THR A 62 7.11 -1.32 12.96
CA THR A 62 5.73 -1.06 12.54
C THR A 62 4.96 -0.48 13.71
N THR A 63 4.31 0.67 13.49
CA THR A 63 3.40 1.30 14.43
C THR A 63 2.00 1.38 13.83
N ILE A 64 0.99 1.13 14.64
CA ILE A 64 -0.42 1.26 14.26
C ILE A 64 -1.02 2.41 15.07
N ALA A 65 -1.68 3.33 14.39
CA ALA A 65 -2.62 4.28 15.01
C ALA A 65 -4.04 3.84 14.67
N THR A 66 -4.82 3.48 15.69
CA THR A 66 -6.14 2.87 15.53
C THR A 66 -7.08 3.25 16.68
N ASP A 67 -8.36 2.92 16.53
CA ASP A 67 -9.32 3.08 17.63
C ASP A 67 -8.89 2.26 18.85
N SER A 68 -9.02 2.84 20.04
CA SER A 68 -8.60 2.22 21.30
C SER A 68 -9.27 0.87 21.58
N ALA A 69 -10.46 0.62 21.04
CA ALA A 69 -11.14 -0.66 21.15
C ALA A 69 -10.36 -1.82 20.49
N ASN A 70 -9.48 -1.54 19.54
CA ASN A 70 -8.70 -2.53 18.82
C ASN A 70 -7.39 -2.91 19.53
N LEU A 71 -6.89 -2.09 20.47
CA LEU A 71 -5.57 -2.28 21.08
C LEU A 71 -5.37 -3.67 21.71
N PRO A 72 -6.29 -4.19 22.54
CA PRO A 72 -6.12 -5.51 23.16
C PRO A 72 -6.06 -6.66 22.15
N ALA A 73 -6.90 -6.57 21.10
CA ALA A 73 -6.97 -7.59 20.07
C ALA A 73 -5.69 -7.64 19.23
N ILE A 74 -5.17 -6.49 18.85
CA ILE A 74 -3.94 -6.37 18.05
C ILE A 74 -2.73 -6.86 18.86
N HIS A 75 -2.56 -6.46 20.12
CA HIS A 75 -1.48 -6.93 20.98
C HIS A 75 -1.47 -8.47 21.16
N THR A 76 -2.68 -9.07 21.17
CA THR A 76 -2.79 -10.53 21.30
C THR A 76 -2.30 -11.28 20.07
N VAL A 77 -2.53 -10.72 18.89
CA VAL A 77 -2.29 -11.40 17.60
C VAL A 77 -0.95 -10.99 16.98
N LEU A 78 -0.49 -9.77 17.25
CA LEU A 78 0.70 -9.18 16.61
C LEU A 78 1.52 -8.36 17.61
N PRO A 79 2.20 -9.03 18.57
CA PRO A 79 3.00 -8.36 19.60
C PRO A 79 4.23 -7.62 19.03
N GLU A 80 4.61 -7.88 17.77
CA GLU A 80 5.72 -7.21 17.08
C GLU A 80 5.40 -5.77 16.69
N ALA A 81 4.11 -5.38 16.64
CA ALA A 81 3.71 -4.02 16.29
C ALA A 81 3.56 -3.15 17.54
N MET A 82 4.06 -1.92 17.45
CA MET A 82 3.74 -0.86 18.40
C MET A 82 2.36 -0.30 18.09
N ILE A 83 1.61 0.10 19.12
CA ILE A 83 0.23 0.56 18.95
C ILE A 83 0.04 1.90 19.67
N MET A 84 -0.73 2.79 19.05
CA MET A 84 -1.15 4.05 19.62
C MET A 84 -2.64 4.27 19.39
N ASP A 85 -3.28 4.97 20.31
CA ASP A 85 -4.65 5.45 20.14
C ASP A 85 -4.64 6.60 19.13
N TRP A 86 -5.45 6.51 18.10
CA TRP A 86 -5.52 7.55 17.07
C TRP A 86 -6.19 8.86 17.53
N THR A 87 -6.76 8.88 18.73
CA THR A 87 -7.24 10.11 19.35
C THR A 87 -6.11 10.96 19.94
N ASP A 88 -4.90 10.39 20.12
CA ASP A 88 -3.70 11.16 20.48
C ASP A 88 -3.11 11.83 19.23
N VAL A 89 -3.73 12.92 18.84
CA VAL A 89 -3.39 13.73 17.67
C VAL A 89 -1.92 14.17 17.68
N SER A 90 -1.40 14.56 18.83
CA SER A 90 -0.01 15.00 18.97
C SER A 90 0.97 13.87 18.73
N ALA A 91 0.68 12.68 19.23
CA ALA A 91 1.51 11.51 18.99
C ALA A 91 1.50 11.08 17.53
N ILE A 92 0.35 11.17 16.82
CA ILE A 92 0.26 10.89 15.38
C ILE A 92 1.14 11.87 14.59
N GLN A 93 1.02 13.17 14.83
CA GLN A 93 1.83 14.19 14.15
C GLN A 93 3.33 13.92 14.34
N GLN A 94 3.75 13.67 15.59
CA GLN A 94 5.15 13.35 15.88
C GLN A 94 5.61 12.03 15.23
N MET A 95 4.72 11.06 15.06
CA MET A 95 5.07 9.79 14.43
C MET A 95 5.22 9.96 12.92
N ILE A 96 4.33 10.71 12.25
CA ILE A 96 4.44 11.03 10.81
C ILE A 96 5.79 11.66 10.50
N GLU A 97 6.31 12.53 11.39
CA GLU A 97 7.64 13.17 11.22
C GLU A 97 8.84 12.22 11.44
N LYS A 98 8.62 10.97 11.83
CA LYS A 98 9.69 10.02 12.17
C LYS A 98 9.75 8.78 11.27
N VAL A 99 8.66 8.48 10.59
CA VAL A 99 8.53 7.26 9.78
C VAL A 99 8.96 7.50 8.33
N GLU A 100 9.44 6.48 7.68
CA GLU A 100 9.75 6.52 6.24
C GLU A 100 8.52 6.19 5.39
N VAL A 101 7.59 5.40 5.93
CA VAL A 101 6.41 4.92 5.18
C VAL A 101 5.15 5.16 6.00
N LEU A 102 4.14 5.71 5.34
CA LEU A 102 2.81 5.92 5.89
C LEU A 102 1.77 5.19 5.05
N LEU A 103 1.01 4.30 5.68
CA LEU A 103 -0.17 3.66 5.10
C LEU A 103 -1.43 4.19 5.79
N VAL A 104 -2.35 4.77 5.02
CA VAL A 104 -3.63 5.27 5.54
C VAL A 104 -4.79 4.61 4.81
N GLY A 105 -5.82 4.22 5.55
CA GLY A 105 -7.11 3.86 4.96
C GLY A 105 -7.71 2.51 5.33
N PRO A 106 -6.95 1.43 5.58
CA PRO A 106 -7.53 0.15 5.99
C PRO A 106 -8.47 0.29 7.17
N GLY A 107 -9.79 0.17 6.94
CA GLY A 107 -10.81 0.30 7.98
C GLY A 107 -10.87 1.68 8.67
N PHE A 108 -10.44 2.75 8.01
CA PHE A 108 -10.38 4.09 8.60
C PHE A 108 -11.78 4.65 8.92
N GLY A 109 -12.74 4.42 8.01
CA GLY A 109 -14.10 4.97 8.10
C GLY A 109 -14.21 6.36 7.48
N MET A 110 -15.39 6.62 6.90
CA MET A 110 -15.67 7.89 6.21
C MET A 110 -16.03 9.04 7.19
N ASP A 111 -16.27 8.73 8.44
CA ASP A 111 -16.73 9.71 9.45
C ASP A 111 -15.57 10.38 10.20
N ASN A 112 -14.33 9.92 10.03
CA ASN A 112 -13.15 10.44 10.72
C ASN A 112 -12.51 11.64 9.98
N LEU A 113 -13.33 12.62 9.60
CA LEU A 113 -12.91 13.76 8.76
C LEU A 113 -11.85 14.64 9.43
N ASP A 114 -11.97 14.90 10.73
CA ASP A 114 -11.01 15.71 11.48
C ASP A 114 -9.62 15.04 11.52
N LEU A 115 -9.58 13.73 11.72
CA LEU A 115 -8.34 12.96 11.68
C LEU A 115 -7.74 12.94 10.27
N TRP A 116 -8.59 12.76 9.25
CA TRP A 116 -8.14 12.83 7.85
C TRP A 116 -7.52 14.20 7.52
N GLN A 117 -8.18 15.29 7.90
CA GLN A 117 -7.67 16.63 7.69
C GLN A 117 -6.35 16.88 8.44
N LEU A 118 -6.23 16.38 9.66
CA LEU A 118 -4.98 16.43 10.42
C LEU A 118 -3.85 15.70 9.67
N ILE A 119 -4.10 14.48 9.22
CA ILE A 119 -3.11 13.67 8.49
C ILE A 119 -2.65 14.41 7.25
N LYS A 120 -3.58 14.90 6.41
CA LYS A 120 -3.25 15.67 5.20
C LYS A 120 -2.37 16.88 5.50
N THR A 121 -2.77 17.69 6.48
CA THR A 121 -2.01 18.90 6.82
C THR A 121 -0.64 18.58 7.38
N THR A 122 -0.51 17.52 8.17
CA THR A 122 0.77 17.08 8.72
C THR A 122 1.69 16.59 7.60
N ILE A 123 1.18 15.77 6.69
CA ILE A 123 1.93 15.30 5.51
C ILE A 123 2.40 16.48 4.67
N ALA A 124 1.49 17.37 4.29
CA ALA A 124 1.81 18.51 3.42
C ALA A 124 2.81 19.49 4.03
N SER A 125 2.92 19.55 5.35
CA SER A 125 3.87 20.39 6.08
C SER A 125 5.16 19.68 6.48
N SER A 126 5.22 18.36 6.39
CA SER A 126 6.41 17.57 6.72
C SER A 126 7.57 17.92 5.79
N LYS A 127 8.78 18.01 6.35
CA LYS A 127 9.98 18.39 5.61
C LYS A 127 10.87 17.20 5.25
N HIS A 128 10.56 16.01 5.74
CA HIS A 128 11.26 14.81 5.32
C HIS A 128 10.45 14.05 4.26
N SER A 129 11.13 13.28 3.42
CA SER A 129 10.48 12.50 2.37
C SER A 129 9.72 11.31 2.97
N LEU A 130 8.44 11.20 2.62
CA LEU A 130 7.57 10.10 2.99
C LEU A 130 7.19 9.28 1.75
N ARG A 131 7.02 7.98 1.93
CA ARG A 131 6.30 7.10 1.00
C ARG A 131 4.91 6.89 1.56
N ILE A 132 3.92 7.44 0.87
CA ILE A 132 2.54 7.51 1.33
C ILE A 132 1.70 6.54 0.51
N ILE A 133 1.09 5.57 1.17
CA ILE A 133 0.18 4.60 0.56
C ILE A 133 -1.23 4.92 1.03
N LEU A 134 -2.12 5.18 0.07
CA LEU A 134 -3.54 5.38 0.33
C LEU A 134 -4.34 4.20 -0.23
N ASP A 135 -5.13 3.57 0.63
CA ASP A 135 -6.00 2.45 0.28
C ASP A 135 -7.40 2.64 0.89
N ALA A 136 -8.38 1.94 0.40
CA ALA A 136 -9.72 1.85 0.96
C ALA A 136 -10.36 3.22 1.25
N ASP A 137 -10.71 3.50 2.52
CA ASP A 137 -11.43 4.73 2.89
C ASP A 137 -10.61 5.99 2.64
N ALA A 138 -9.27 5.94 2.74
CA ALA A 138 -8.42 7.09 2.42
C ALA A 138 -8.51 7.49 0.94
N LEU A 139 -8.69 6.53 0.02
CA LEU A 139 -8.93 6.82 -1.39
C LEU A 139 -10.29 7.48 -1.62
N ASN A 140 -11.30 7.08 -0.85
CA ASN A 140 -12.63 7.68 -0.93
C ASN A 140 -12.65 9.12 -0.38
N LEU A 141 -11.94 9.36 0.72
CA LEU A 141 -11.77 10.69 1.30
C LEU A 141 -10.97 11.60 0.37
N LEU A 142 -9.87 11.10 -0.21
CA LEU A 142 -9.11 11.83 -1.23
C LEU A 142 -9.97 12.19 -2.45
N ALA A 143 -10.82 11.26 -2.90
CA ALA A 143 -11.72 11.52 -4.02
C ALA A 143 -12.75 12.63 -3.70
N ALA A 144 -13.22 12.71 -2.46
CA ALA A 144 -14.09 13.78 -2.00
C ALA A 144 -13.35 15.13 -1.97
N ASP A 145 -12.14 15.17 -1.43
CA ASP A 145 -11.30 16.37 -1.42
C ASP A 145 -11.04 16.91 -2.84
N LEU A 146 -10.69 16.02 -3.78
CA LEU A 146 -10.44 16.40 -5.19
C LEU A 146 -11.71 16.91 -5.90
N ALA A 147 -12.89 16.51 -5.43
CA ALA A 147 -14.15 17.01 -5.98
C ALA A 147 -14.57 18.36 -5.38
N GLU A 148 -14.17 18.66 -4.16
CA GLU A 148 -14.52 19.89 -3.44
C GLU A 148 -13.45 20.98 -3.59
N GLU A 149 -12.18 20.61 -3.60
CA GLU A 149 -11.04 21.51 -3.73
C GLU A 149 -10.53 21.48 -5.19
N ASP A 150 -10.36 22.61 -5.82
CA ASP A 150 -9.74 22.71 -7.16
C ASP A 150 -8.21 22.55 -7.04
N LYS A 151 -7.78 21.39 -6.54
CA LYS A 151 -6.38 21.04 -6.27
C LYS A 151 -6.04 19.66 -6.82
N THR A 152 -4.77 19.49 -7.12
CA THR A 152 -4.19 18.20 -7.49
C THR A 152 -3.80 17.40 -6.24
N ILE A 153 -3.55 16.09 -6.40
CA ILE A 153 -3.04 15.23 -5.32
C ILE A 153 -1.71 15.76 -4.77
N GLN A 154 -0.84 16.25 -5.64
CA GLN A 154 0.44 16.83 -5.23
C GLN A 154 0.25 18.08 -4.37
N GLU A 155 -0.63 18.99 -4.76
CA GLU A 155 -0.93 20.19 -3.95
C GLU A 155 -1.54 19.88 -2.59
N LEU A 156 -2.29 18.77 -2.49
CA LEU A 156 -2.89 18.33 -1.23
C LEU A 156 -1.91 17.63 -0.29
N LEU A 157 -1.04 16.77 -0.82
CA LEU A 157 -0.23 15.85 -0.03
C LEU A 157 1.29 16.07 -0.14
N SER A 158 1.76 16.73 -1.18
CA SER A 158 3.20 16.90 -1.46
C SER A 158 3.49 18.19 -2.21
N PRO A 159 3.11 19.37 -1.66
CA PRO A 159 3.20 20.65 -2.37
C PRO A 159 4.61 20.97 -2.89
N ASP A 160 5.64 20.46 -2.22
CA ASP A 160 7.04 20.63 -2.61
C ASP A 160 7.60 19.42 -3.41
N ASN A 161 6.74 18.51 -3.89
CA ASN A 161 7.10 17.27 -4.59
C ASN A 161 8.10 16.38 -3.83
N GLN A 162 8.05 16.43 -2.50
CA GLN A 162 9.01 15.73 -1.65
C GLN A 162 8.60 14.31 -1.27
N HIS A 163 7.30 13.97 -1.45
CA HIS A 163 6.74 12.68 -1.08
C HIS A 163 6.49 11.82 -2.31
N GLU A 164 6.62 10.50 -2.14
CA GLU A 164 6.21 9.51 -3.13
C GLU A 164 4.82 8.97 -2.75
N ILE A 165 3.84 9.16 -3.61
CA ILE A 165 2.44 8.81 -3.36
C ILE A 165 2.08 7.54 -4.13
N ILE A 166 1.44 6.59 -3.46
CA ILE A 166 1.00 5.31 -4.00
C ILE A 166 -0.50 5.16 -3.73
N LEU A 167 -1.27 4.94 -4.78
CA LEU A 167 -2.71 4.76 -4.73
C LEU A 167 -3.05 3.33 -5.14
N THR A 168 -3.90 2.66 -4.36
CA THR A 168 -4.22 1.24 -4.58
C THR A 168 -5.71 0.99 -4.84
N PRO A 169 -6.37 1.71 -5.78
CA PRO A 169 -7.80 1.58 -5.97
C PRO A 169 -8.18 0.25 -6.65
N HIS A 170 -9.29 -0.35 -6.21
CA HIS A 170 -10.06 -1.24 -7.06
C HIS A 170 -10.92 -0.41 -8.05
N GLN A 171 -11.57 -1.05 -9.02
CA GLN A 171 -12.33 -0.34 -10.07
C GLN A 171 -13.39 0.64 -9.53
N GLY A 172 -14.05 0.31 -8.40
CA GLY A 172 -15.03 1.20 -7.78
C GLY A 172 -14.42 2.45 -7.15
N GLU A 173 -13.26 2.31 -6.49
CA GLU A 173 -12.48 3.42 -5.93
C GLU A 173 -11.87 4.28 -7.05
N TRP A 174 -11.35 3.63 -8.10
CA TRP A 174 -10.86 4.32 -9.29
C TRP A 174 -11.92 5.22 -9.93
N ARG A 175 -13.14 4.69 -10.08
CA ARG A 175 -14.25 5.48 -10.63
C ARG A 175 -14.53 6.74 -9.81
N ARG A 176 -14.45 6.65 -8.48
CA ARG A 176 -14.62 7.83 -7.60
C ARG A 176 -13.43 8.78 -7.72
N LEU A 177 -12.21 8.26 -7.63
CA LEU A 177 -10.98 9.03 -7.67
C LEU A 177 -10.80 9.80 -8.99
N SER A 178 -11.17 9.19 -10.12
CA SER A 178 -11.16 9.81 -11.45
C SER A 178 -12.42 10.63 -11.77
N ALA A 179 -13.32 10.80 -10.79
CA ALA A 179 -14.65 11.41 -10.96
C ALA A 179 -15.46 10.80 -12.12
N GLY A 180 -15.23 9.51 -12.43
CA GLY A 180 -15.85 8.80 -13.54
C GLY A 180 -15.41 9.27 -14.93
N LYS A 181 -14.38 10.13 -15.03
CA LYS A 181 -13.93 10.72 -16.29
C LYS A 181 -12.93 9.84 -17.04
N VAL A 182 -12.27 8.90 -16.35
CA VAL A 182 -11.24 8.03 -16.93
C VAL A 182 -11.68 6.56 -16.81
N PRO A 183 -12.09 5.92 -17.94
CA PRO A 183 -12.45 4.51 -17.94
C PRO A 183 -11.28 3.61 -17.53
N ALA A 184 -11.55 2.52 -16.81
CA ALA A 184 -10.53 1.61 -16.30
C ALA A 184 -9.86 0.73 -17.40
N ASP A 185 -10.36 0.76 -18.62
CA ASP A 185 -9.83 0.08 -19.80
C ASP A 185 -9.13 1.04 -20.78
N ASP A 186 -9.16 2.35 -20.53
CA ASP A 186 -8.43 3.34 -21.33
C ASP A 186 -7.06 3.65 -20.72
N GLN A 187 -6.07 2.85 -21.06
CA GLN A 187 -4.72 2.94 -20.49
C GLN A 187 -4.00 4.25 -20.79
N ALA A 188 -4.25 4.85 -21.96
CA ALA A 188 -3.63 6.13 -22.31
C ALA A 188 -4.19 7.25 -21.42
N SER A 189 -5.50 7.28 -21.20
CA SER A 189 -6.13 8.23 -20.30
C SER A 189 -5.76 8.01 -18.84
N ILE A 190 -5.59 6.73 -18.40
CA ILE A 190 -5.10 6.40 -17.07
C ILE A 190 -3.67 6.92 -16.87
N GLN A 191 -2.76 6.67 -17.83
CA GLN A 191 -1.38 7.16 -17.73
C GLN A 191 -1.33 8.69 -17.68
N ASN A 192 -2.09 9.36 -18.51
CA ASN A 192 -2.17 10.83 -18.48
C ASN A 192 -2.68 11.36 -17.12
N TRP A 193 -3.67 10.69 -16.52
CA TRP A 193 -4.15 11.02 -15.18
C TRP A 193 -3.05 10.78 -14.11
N VAL A 194 -2.32 9.68 -14.19
CA VAL A 194 -1.19 9.33 -13.30
C VAL A 194 -0.08 10.37 -13.40
N ASP A 195 0.26 10.82 -14.61
CA ASP A 195 1.28 11.85 -14.84
C ASP A 195 0.88 13.17 -14.20
N GLN A 196 -0.39 13.56 -14.31
CA GLN A 196 -0.94 14.76 -13.68
C GLN A 196 -1.03 14.65 -12.16
N ALA A 197 -1.41 13.46 -11.66
CA ALA A 197 -1.50 13.18 -10.23
C ALA A 197 -0.13 13.10 -9.55
N GLY A 198 0.94 12.80 -10.30
CA GLY A 198 2.27 12.58 -9.75
C GLY A 198 2.35 11.40 -8.76
N ALA A 199 1.46 10.42 -8.90
CA ALA A 199 1.31 9.31 -7.95
C ALA A 199 1.38 7.96 -8.68
N ILE A 200 2.04 6.96 -8.09
CA ILE A 200 2.01 5.58 -8.58
C ILE A 200 0.60 5.03 -8.36
N LEU A 201 0.01 4.50 -9.42
CA LEU A 201 -1.32 3.90 -9.38
C LEU A 201 -1.23 2.38 -9.51
N ILE A 202 -1.87 1.67 -8.58
CA ILE A 202 -2.06 0.22 -8.62
C ILE A 202 -3.55 -0.04 -8.85
N LEU A 203 -3.93 -0.22 -10.09
CA LEU A 203 -5.32 -0.50 -10.45
C LEU A 203 -5.62 -1.99 -10.26
N LYS A 204 -6.32 -2.28 -9.16
CA LYS A 204 -6.67 -3.66 -8.77
C LYS A 204 -7.77 -4.23 -9.67
N GLY A 205 -7.58 -5.47 -10.14
CA GLY A 205 -8.54 -6.20 -10.98
C GLY A 205 -8.16 -7.67 -11.11
N SER A 206 -8.80 -8.39 -12.03
CA SER A 206 -8.41 -9.77 -12.40
C SER A 206 -6.98 -9.86 -12.94
N SER A 207 -6.46 -8.76 -13.46
CA SER A 207 -5.06 -8.51 -13.75
C SER A 207 -4.75 -7.13 -13.20
N THR A 208 -3.88 -7.05 -12.20
CA THR A 208 -3.50 -5.78 -11.58
C THR A 208 -2.49 -5.05 -12.48
N GLU A 209 -2.75 -3.79 -12.77
CA GLU A 209 -1.86 -2.94 -13.56
C GLU A 209 -1.24 -1.85 -12.67
N ILE A 210 0.05 -1.58 -12.90
CA ILE A 210 0.83 -0.56 -12.18
C ILE A 210 1.24 0.50 -13.18
N TYR A 211 0.86 1.73 -12.90
CA TYR A 211 1.21 2.92 -13.68
C TYR A 211 2.13 3.80 -12.86
N VAL A 212 3.23 4.23 -13.46
CA VAL A 212 4.23 5.09 -12.80
C VAL A 212 4.27 6.43 -13.51
N PRO A 213 4.29 7.56 -12.79
CA PRO A 213 4.32 8.89 -13.40
C PRO A 213 5.50 9.05 -14.37
N ASN A 214 5.21 9.60 -15.56
CA ASN A 214 6.17 9.86 -16.63
C ASN A 214 6.87 8.61 -17.20
N GLU A 215 6.39 7.40 -16.91
CA GLU A 215 6.86 6.17 -17.56
C GLU A 215 5.93 5.77 -18.71
N LEU A 216 6.50 5.23 -19.79
CA LEU A 216 5.76 4.69 -20.93
C LEU A 216 5.56 3.19 -20.83
N VAL A 217 5.70 2.64 -19.63
CA VAL A 217 5.60 1.21 -19.35
C VAL A 217 4.52 0.97 -18.30
N ILE A 218 3.57 0.11 -18.65
CA ILE A 218 2.59 -0.43 -17.72
C ILE A 218 3.09 -1.78 -17.25
N TYR A 219 3.31 -1.94 -15.94
CA TYR A 219 3.65 -3.25 -15.38
C TYR A 219 2.35 -3.99 -15.06
N ARG A 220 2.19 -5.18 -15.61
CA ARG A 220 1.00 -5.99 -15.42
C ARG A 220 1.33 -7.24 -14.59
N ASN A 221 0.49 -7.51 -13.61
CA ASN A 221 0.53 -8.76 -12.87
C ASN A 221 -0.66 -9.64 -13.26
N PRO A 222 -0.44 -10.70 -14.04
CA PRO A 222 -1.51 -11.58 -14.49
C PRO A 222 -1.94 -12.60 -13.43
N GLY A 223 -1.20 -12.73 -12.31
CA GLY A 223 -1.49 -13.68 -11.24
C GLY A 223 -2.70 -13.27 -10.41
N GLY A 224 -3.18 -14.23 -9.64
CA GLY A 224 -4.37 -14.15 -8.80
C GLY A 224 -5.45 -15.13 -9.23
N ASN A 225 -6.30 -15.50 -8.32
CA ASN A 225 -7.31 -16.55 -8.51
C ASN A 225 -8.61 -16.23 -7.78
N PRO A 226 -9.72 -16.90 -8.12
CA PRO A 226 -11.03 -16.64 -7.50
C PRO A 226 -11.08 -16.93 -5.99
N GLY A 227 -10.22 -17.80 -5.47
CA GLY A 227 -10.12 -18.09 -4.03
C GLY A 227 -9.70 -16.89 -3.21
N MET A 228 -9.06 -15.89 -3.83
CA MET A 228 -8.66 -14.64 -3.19
C MET A 228 -9.81 -13.61 -3.10
N ALA A 229 -11.00 -13.91 -3.58
CA ALA A 229 -12.16 -13.00 -3.54
C ALA A 229 -12.77 -12.94 -2.13
N THR A 230 -12.00 -12.49 -1.14
CA THR A 230 -12.41 -12.36 0.26
C THR A 230 -12.07 -10.97 0.80
N GLY A 231 -12.79 -10.54 1.85
CA GLY A 231 -12.46 -9.28 2.54
C GLY A 231 -11.06 -9.28 3.12
N GLY A 232 -10.36 -8.15 3.03
CA GLY A 232 -9.02 -7.99 3.59
C GLY A 232 -7.86 -8.25 2.62
N MET A 233 -8.13 -8.73 1.39
CA MET A 233 -7.07 -8.93 0.39
C MET A 233 -6.39 -7.62 -0.02
N GLY A 234 -7.18 -6.54 -0.17
CA GLY A 234 -6.63 -5.20 -0.45
C GLY A 234 -5.76 -4.71 0.70
N ASP A 235 -6.26 -4.81 1.93
CA ASP A 235 -5.53 -4.40 3.13
C ASP A 235 -4.19 -5.14 3.25
N THR A 236 -4.20 -6.45 2.96
CA THR A 236 -2.98 -7.27 2.94
C THR A 236 -2.00 -6.81 1.87
N LEU A 237 -2.46 -6.52 0.64
CA LEU A 237 -1.62 -6.00 -0.43
C LEU A 237 -1.00 -4.65 -0.05
N ALA A 238 -1.81 -3.72 0.47
CA ALA A 238 -1.33 -2.41 0.91
C ALA A 238 -0.27 -2.53 2.02
N GLY A 239 -0.48 -3.43 2.99
CA GLY A 239 0.49 -3.74 4.03
C GLY A 239 1.78 -4.36 3.51
N MET A 240 1.70 -5.27 2.53
CA MET A 240 2.90 -5.84 1.88
C MET A 240 3.72 -4.76 1.20
N ILE A 241 3.09 -3.88 0.44
CA ILE A 241 3.75 -2.76 -0.25
C ILE A 241 4.40 -1.83 0.79
N ALA A 242 3.69 -1.51 1.88
CA ALA A 242 4.23 -0.66 2.94
C ALA A 242 5.49 -1.25 3.59
N GLY A 243 5.47 -2.54 3.93
CA GLY A 243 6.62 -3.22 4.53
C GLY A 243 7.83 -3.34 3.58
N LEU A 244 7.59 -3.50 2.28
CA LEU A 244 8.63 -3.53 1.26
C LEU A 244 9.17 -2.13 0.94
N ALA A 245 8.31 -1.12 0.95
CA ALA A 245 8.70 0.27 0.73
C ALA A 245 9.67 0.78 1.80
N GLY A 246 9.60 0.28 3.03
CA GLY A 246 10.59 0.58 4.07
C GLY A 246 11.99 0.02 3.83
N GLN A 247 12.12 -0.97 2.94
CA GLN A 247 13.36 -1.72 2.71
C GLN A 247 14.05 -1.44 1.38
N LEU A 248 13.28 -1.05 0.36
CA LEU A 248 13.78 -0.87 -1.00
C LEU A 248 14.03 0.60 -1.31
N ASN A 249 15.11 0.88 -2.03
CA ASN A 249 15.48 2.25 -2.40
C ASN A 249 14.49 2.89 -3.39
N LYS A 250 13.90 2.09 -4.27
CA LYS A 250 12.93 2.57 -5.27
C LYS A 250 11.53 2.10 -4.89
N THR A 251 10.63 3.04 -4.72
CA THR A 251 9.23 2.77 -4.39
C THR A 251 8.54 1.91 -5.44
N VAL A 252 8.81 2.12 -6.71
CA VAL A 252 8.24 1.30 -7.79
C VAL A 252 8.66 -0.18 -7.70
N ASP A 253 9.86 -0.47 -7.20
CA ASP A 253 10.33 -1.85 -7.02
C ASP A 253 9.60 -2.53 -5.84
N ALA A 254 9.33 -1.78 -4.77
CA ALA A 254 8.51 -2.27 -3.65
C ALA A 254 7.07 -2.58 -4.10
N VAL A 255 6.50 -1.72 -4.93
CA VAL A 255 5.17 -1.91 -5.52
C VAL A 255 5.13 -3.17 -6.40
N LYS A 256 6.08 -3.31 -7.34
CA LYS A 256 6.16 -4.50 -8.22
C LYS A 256 6.31 -5.79 -7.43
N LEU A 257 7.22 -5.79 -6.44
CA LEU A 257 7.48 -6.95 -5.59
C LEU A 257 6.24 -7.30 -4.75
N GLY A 258 5.59 -6.32 -4.13
CA GLY A 258 4.39 -6.53 -3.32
C GLY A 258 3.22 -7.06 -4.13
N VAL A 259 2.93 -6.46 -5.28
CA VAL A 259 1.85 -6.89 -6.18
C VAL A 259 2.08 -8.31 -6.69
N PHE A 260 3.31 -8.63 -7.11
CA PHE A 260 3.63 -9.98 -7.59
C PHE A 260 3.55 -11.01 -6.48
N LEU A 261 4.21 -10.79 -5.33
CA LEU A 261 4.23 -11.75 -4.23
C LEU A 261 2.84 -12.04 -3.68
N HIS A 262 1.98 -11.02 -3.59
CA HIS A 262 0.62 -11.16 -3.10
C HIS A 262 -0.17 -12.19 -3.91
N SER A 263 -0.18 -12.07 -5.24
CA SER A 263 -0.88 -13.03 -6.10
C SER A 263 -0.14 -14.35 -6.22
N TYR A 264 1.19 -14.34 -6.30
CA TYR A 264 2.00 -15.56 -6.39
C TYR A 264 1.79 -16.48 -5.18
N ILE A 265 1.75 -15.91 -3.97
CA ILE A 265 1.44 -16.66 -2.75
C ILE A 265 -0.01 -17.15 -2.78
N GLY A 266 -0.93 -16.27 -3.21
CA GLY A 266 -2.34 -16.62 -3.35
C GLY A 266 -2.55 -17.80 -4.32
N ASP A 267 -1.87 -17.82 -5.44
CA ASP A 267 -1.94 -18.89 -6.44
C ASP A 267 -1.38 -20.21 -5.88
N GLN A 268 -0.25 -20.17 -5.17
CA GLN A 268 0.30 -21.35 -4.51
C GLN A 268 -0.65 -21.93 -3.44
N LEU A 269 -1.29 -21.07 -2.66
CA LEU A 269 -2.25 -21.53 -1.65
C LEU A 269 -3.53 -22.10 -2.28
N TYR A 270 -3.96 -21.58 -3.43
CA TYR A 270 -5.16 -22.01 -4.11
C TYR A 270 -5.06 -23.43 -4.70
N GLU A 271 -3.86 -23.97 -4.87
CA GLU A 271 -3.66 -25.36 -5.29
C GLU A 271 -4.32 -26.35 -4.31
N ASP A 272 -4.34 -26.02 -2.99
CA ASP A 272 -4.87 -26.87 -1.92
C ASP A 272 -6.06 -26.25 -1.18
N HIS A 273 -6.41 -25.01 -1.44
CA HIS A 273 -7.44 -24.27 -0.70
C HIS A 273 -8.54 -23.76 -1.64
N TYR A 274 -9.80 -24.05 -1.34
CA TYR A 274 -10.95 -23.49 -2.04
C TYR A 274 -11.05 -21.97 -1.83
N VAL A 275 -10.73 -21.47 -0.63
CA VAL A 275 -10.68 -20.05 -0.26
C VAL A 275 -9.29 -19.76 0.30
N VAL A 276 -8.68 -18.69 -0.19
CA VAL A 276 -7.41 -18.18 0.31
C VAL A 276 -7.69 -16.99 1.24
N LEU A 277 -7.25 -17.09 2.49
CA LEU A 277 -7.47 -16.03 3.47
C LEU A 277 -6.27 -15.05 3.52
N PRO A 278 -6.51 -13.75 3.77
CA PRO A 278 -5.46 -12.73 3.94
C PRO A 278 -4.37 -13.12 4.94
N SER A 279 -4.77 -13.71 6.08
CA SER A 279 -3.84 -14.16 7.11
C SER A 279 -2.94 -15.33 6.66
N GLN A 280 -3.41 -16.18 5.74
CA GLN A 280 -2.59 -17.24 5.15
C GLN A 280 -1.52 -16.67 4.24
N ILE A 281 -1.90 -15.69 3.39
CA ILE A 281 -0.93 -14.95 2.55
C ILE A 281 0.12 -14.30 3.44
N SER A 282 -0.27 -13.51 4.44
CA SER A 282 0.64 -12.80 5.32
C SER A 282 1.65 -13.73 5.98
N LYS A 283 1.20 -14.86 6.52
CA LYS A 283 2.08 -15.86 7.14
C LYS A 283 3.05 -16.52 6.16
N ARG A 284 2.70 -16.60 4.88
CA ARG A 284 3.52 -17.23 3.85
C ARG A 284 4.59 -16.30 3.27
N ILE A 285 4.44 -14.97 3.41
CA ILE A 285 5.36 -13.96 2.85
C ILE A 285 6.85 -14.28 3.15
N PRO A 286 7.30 -14.38 4.42
CA PRO A 286 8.72 -14.53 4.72
C PRO A 286 9.31 -15.83 4.18
N TYR A 287 8.51 -16.89 4.13
CA TYR A 287 8.92 -18.18 3.57
C TYR A 287 9.11 -18.08 2.05
N THR A 288 8.11 -17.52 1.35
CA THR A 288 8.16 -17.36 -0.12
C THR A 288 9.29 -16.43 -0.55
N MET A 289 9.51 -15.31 0.13
CA MET A 289 10.65 -14.44 -0.14
C MET A 289 11.97 -15.20 0.02
N LYS A 290 12.12 -16.01 1.08
CA LYS A 290 13.32 -16.82 1.30
C LYS A 290 13.49 -17.91 0.23
N GLU A 291 12.42 -18.57 -0.17
CA GLU A 291 12.44 -19.58 -1.24
C GLU A 291 12.90 -18.98 -2.58
N ILE A 292 12.29 -17.83 -2.99
CA ILE A 292 12.64 -17.16 -4.24
C ILE A 292 14.09 -16.67 -4.22
N SER A 293 14.56 -16.12 -3.11
CA SER A 293 15.94 -15.62 -2.99
C SER A 293 17.00 -16.70 -3.22
N LYS A 294 16.67 -17.97 -2.96
CA LYS A 294 17.57 -19.12 -3.11
C LYS A 294 17.47 -19.84 -4.46
N LYS A 295 16.40 -19.61 -5.25
CA LYS A 295 16.23 -20.29 -6.55
C LYS A 295 17.34 -19.89 -7.51
N GLU A 296 18.01 -20.85 -8.14
CA GLU A 296 18.81 -20.64 -9.35
C GLU A 296 17.82 -20.53 -10.52
N LEU A 297 17.78 -19.38 -11.21
CA LEU A 297 16.87 -19.08 -12.33
C LEU A 297 17.67 -18.85 -13.61
#